data_dccfb1c490f2bf381e5567e884b2b30c
#
_entry.id   dccfb1c490f2bf381e5567e884b2b30c
#
_cell.length_a   1.000
_cell.length_b   1.000
_cell.length_c   1.000
_cell.angle_alpha   90.00
_cell.angle_beta   90.00
_cell.angle_gamma   90.00
#
_symmetry.space_group_name_H-M   'P 1'
#
loop_
_entity.id
_entity.type
_entity.pdbx_description
1 polymer ?
#
loop_
_entity_poly.entity_id
_entity_poly.type
_entity_poly.pdbx_seq_one_letter_code
_entity_poly.pdbx_strand_id
1 'polypeptide(L)'
;MKSVFMFIIFLVGTFAFPQKYHFENKIGEFSNASSFYINPAGFIYISDISTDEISVIDTTGNPLLKIGGYGWRQSAFDNPADIYADALKVYVADKNNHRIQRFDKNLNFNFQILTRNSEVEQERFGYPLSAVMSNQGDIFILDSENSRIVKFDIFGNFIQNFGGYDYGNYALLKPLQLAVSMQNNIYVIDGNQIIVFDQYGNGIKKITGKDEFISIRIIFDWLTVTSKEKIYVANLRSPEFNLNEVVLDDFDSKYEIVSALIFNNKLYLLSKKEILICTRH
;
A
#
# COMPACT_ATOMS: atom_id res chain seq x y z
N MET A 1 -7.37 -58.75 -29.22
CA MET A 1 -6.89 -57.40 -29.57
C MET A 1 -7.28 -56.44 -28.45
N LYS A 2 -6.31 -56.01 -27.61
CA LYS A 2 -6.55 -55.03 -26.56
C LYS A 2 -6.07 -53.66 -27.10
N SER A 3 -7.00 -52.74 -27.30
CA SER A 3 -6.72 -51.38 -27.75
C SER A 3 -6.19 -50.55 -26.55
N VAL A 4 -4.94 -50.10 -26.65
CA VAL A 4 -4.33 -49.18 -25.65
C VAL A 4 -4.65 -47.77 -26.09
N PHE A 5 -5.53 -47.08 -25.35
CA PHE A 5 -5.75 -45.66 -25.52
C PHE A 5 -4.62 -44.89 -24.78
N MET A 6 -3.72 -44.28 -25.54
CA MET A 6 -2.68 -43.40 -25.04
C MET A 6 -3.29 -42.02 -24.84
N PHE A 7 -3.51 -41.62 -23.56
CA PHE A 7 -3.88 -40.26 -23.20
C PHE A 7 -2.65 -39.35 -23.31
N ILE A 8 -2.61 -38.50 -24.32
CA ILE A 8 -1.61 -37.43 -24.41
C ILE A 8 -2.13 -36.29 -23.56
N ILE A 9 -1.55 -36.09 -22.35
CA ILE A 9 -1.78 -34.92 -21.54
C ILE A 9 -0.97 -33.79 -22.17
N PHE A 10 -1.65 -32.83 -22.82
CA PHE A 10 -1.07 -31.56 -23.19
C PHE A 10 -0.92 -30.74 -21.91
N LEU A 11 0.31 -30.66 -21.38
CA LEU A 11 0.69 -29.65 -20.41
C LEU A 11 0.69 -28.30 -21.15
N VAL A 12 -0.43 -27.59 -21.11
CA VAL A 12 -0.47 -26.16 -21.50
C VAL A 12 0.20 -25.40 -20.38
N GLY A 13 1.50 -25.24 -20.49
CA GLY A 13 2.21 -24.24 -19.64
C GLY A 13 1.68 -22.87 -19.97
N THR A 14 0.94 -22.27 -19.05
CA THR A 14 0.55 -20.86 -19.15
C THR A 14 1.81 -20.02 -18.97
N PHE A 15 2.43 -19.63 -20.08
CA PHE A 15 3.46 -18.62 -20.05
C PHE A 15 2.78 -17.29 -19.64
N ALA A 16 3.04 -16.83 -18.43
CA ALA A 16 2.66 -15.50 -18.02
C ALA A 16 3.48 -14.50 -18.85
N PHE A 17 2.87 -13.93 -19.87
CA PHE A 17 3.51 -12.85 -20.61
C PHE A 17 3.65 -11.63 -19.69
N PRO A 18 4.85 -11.00 -19.64
CA PRO A 18 5.04 -9.78 -18.87
C PRO A 18 4.06 -8.69 -19.36
N GLN A 19 3.47 -7.98 -18.41
CA GLN A 19 2.58 -6.88 -18.76
C GLN A 19 3.42 -5.69 -19.22
N LYS A 20 3.22 -5.27 -20.47
CA LYS A 20 3.96 -4.15 -21.06
C LYS A 20 3.18 -2.86 -20.91
N TYR A 21 3.89 -1.82 -20.50
CA TYR A 21 3.39 -0.46 -20.38
C TYR A 21 4.35 0.50 -21.07
N HIS A 22 3.82 1.55 -21.67
CA HIS A 22 4.60 2.63 -22.26
C HIS A 22 4.29 3.96 -21.55
N PHE A 23 5.29 4.81 -21.45
CA PHE A 23 5.15 6.13 -20.86
C PHE A 23 4.17 6.99 -21.67
N GLU A 24 3.22 7.64 -21.00
CA GLU A 24 2.23 8.53 -21.63
C GLU A 24 2.53 10.00 -21.28
N ASN A 25 2.54 10.32 -19.99
CA ASN A 25 2.77 11.67 -19.48
C ASN A 25 3.18 11.65 -18.01
N LYS A 26 3.40 12.85 -17.45
CA LYS A 26 3.68 13.05 -16.03
C LYS A 26 2.82 14.17 -15.45
N ILE A 27 2.53 14.06 -14.16
CA ILE A 27 1.67 15.00 -13.44
C ILE A 27 2.23 15.28 -12.04
N GLY A 28 1.86 16.44 -11.49
CA GLY A 28 2.23 16.88 -10.14
C GLY A 28 3.67 17.36 -10.06
N GLU A 29 3.96 18.13 -9.01
CA GLU A 29 5.30 18.59 -8.64
C GLU A 29 5.43 18.49 -7.12
N PHE A 30 6.43 17.73 -6.64
CA PHE A 30 6.65 17.42 -5.24
C PHE A 30 8.10 17.73 -4.82
N SER A 31 8.32 17.87 -3.51
CA SER A 31 9.67 18.11 -2.96
C SER A 31 10.38 16.80 -2.64
N ASN A 32 9.69 15.87 -1.97
CA ASN A 32 10.16 14.52 -1.66
C ASN A 32 8.96 13.64 -1.32
N ALA A 33 8.15 13.33 -2.34
CA ALA A 33 6.99 12.48 -2.17
C ALA A 33 7.40 11.08 -1.69
N SER A 34 6.74 10.58 -0.65
CA SER A 34 7.04 9.28 -0.03
C SER A 34 5.98 8.23 -0.30
N SER A 35 4.73 8.66 -0.46
CA SER A 35 3.59 7.77 -0.61
C SER A 35 2.47 8.45 -1.39
N PHE A 36 1.66 7.65 -2.08
CA PHE A 36 0.45 8.13 -2.73
C PHE A 36 -0.63 7.06 -2.76
N TYR A 37 -1.87 7.51 -2.90
CA TYR A 37 -3.02 6.63 -3.07
C TYR A 37 -4.05 7.29 -3.99
N ILE A 38 -4.73 6.50 -4.83
CA ILE A 38 -5.83 6.98 -5.67
C ILE A 38 -7.13 6.39 -5.13
N ASN A 39 -8.06 7.25 -4.73
CA ASN A 39 -9.36 6.78 -4.26
C ASN A 39 -10.28 6.38 -5.42
N PRO A 40 -11.40 5.68 -5.18
CA PRO A 40 -12.32 5.27 -6.24
C PRO A 40 -12.89 6.41 -7.11
N ALA A 41 -12.88 7.65 -6.62
CA ALA A 41 -13.34 8.83 -7.36
C ALA A 41 -12.25 9.46 -8.24
N GLY A 42 -11.01 8.92 -8.22
CA GLY A 42 -9.88 9.41 -9.01
C GLY A 42 -9.10 10.56 -8.37
N PHE A 43 -9.33 10.88 -7.09
CA PHE A 43 -8.49 11.82 -6.37
C PHE A 43 -7.19 11.14 -5.96
N ILE A 44 -6.07 11.77 -6.26
CA ILE A 44 -4.72 11.30 -5.94
C ILE A 44 -4.26 12.07 -4.70
N TYR A 45 -4.04 11.35 -3.62
CA TYR A 45 -3.51 11.87 -2.35
C TYR A 45 -2.03 11.53 -2.29
N ILE A 46 -1.19 12.51 -1.98
CA ILE A 46 0.27 12.38 -1.95
C ILE A 46 0.79 12.90 -0.61
N SER A 47 1.64 12.14 0.06
CA SER A 47 2.42 12.60 1.19
C SER A 47 3.82 13.03 0.77
N ASP A 48 4.27 14.19 1.24
CA ASP A 48 5.61 14.73 1.00
C ASP A 48 6.32 14.94 2.34
N ILE A 49 7.38 14.15 2.57
CA ILE A 49 8.13 14.15 3.84
C ILE A 49 9.14 15.28 3.97
N SER A 50 9.42 16.05 2.91
CA SER A 50 10.28 17.24 3.01
C SER A 50 9.52 18.48 3.46
N THR A 51 8.23 18.52 3.17
CA THR A 51 7.36 19.66 3.52
C THR A 51 6.39 19.33 4.65
N ASP A 52 6.32 18.05 5.03
CA ASP A 52 5.33 17.51 5.99
C ASP A 52 3.88 17.85 5.56
N GLU A 53 3.59 17.69 4.26
CA GLU A 53 2.31 18.07 3.67
C GLU A 53 1.64 16.89 2.99
N ILE A 54 0.32 16.97 2.92
CA ILE A 54 -0.54 16.11 2.08
C ILE A 54 -1.15 16.98 0.98
N SER A 55 -0.89 16.58 -0.26
CA SER A 55 -1.48 17.22 -1.45
C SER A 55 -2.52 16.32 -2.09
N VAL A 56 -3.54 16.91 -2.72
CA VAL A 56 -4.53 16.23 -3.54
C VAL A 56 -4.52 16.84 -4.93
N ILE A 57 -4.40 15.98 -5.93
CA ILE A 57 -4.52 16.35 -7.34
C ILE A 57 -5.56 15.45 -8.01
N ASP A 58 -6.07 15.84 -9.17
CA ASP A 58 -6.86 14.95 -10.02
C ASP A 58 -5.96 14.10 -10.94
N THR A 59 -6.55 13.19 -11.70
CA THR A 59 -5.82 12.31 -12.64
C THR A 59 -5.23 13.05 -13.85
N THR A 60 -5.52 14.33 -14.02
CA THR A 60 -4.92 15.19 -15.04
C THR A 60 -3.79 16.07 -14.47
N GLY A 61 -3.60 16.04 -13.14
CA GLY A 61 -2.53 16.76 -12.45
C GLY A 61 -2.95 18.14 -11.90
N ASN A 62 -4.24 18.52 -12.00
CA ASN A 62 -4.70 19.77 -11.42
C ASN A 62 -4.66 19.71 -9.89
N PRO A 63 -4.04 20.68 -9.21
CA PRO A 63 -4.03 20.75 -7.77
C PRO A 63 -5.43 21.07 -7.23
N LEU A 64 -5.89 20.32 -6.24
CA LEU A 64 -7.21 20.46 -5.63
C LEU A 64 -7.13 20.97 -4.20
N LEU A 65 -6.30 20.34 -3.37
CA LEU A 65 -6.20 20.60 -1.94
C LEU A 65 -4.76 20.39 -1.47
N LYS A 66 -4.41 21.09 -0.39
CA LYS A 66 -3.17 20.87 0.34
C LYS A 66 -3.37 21.20 1.82
N ILE A 67 -2.87 20.33 2.71
CA ILE A 67 -2.82 20.56 4.14
C ILE A 67 -1.46 20.12 4.68
N GLY A 68 -1.13 20.54 5.88
CA GLY A 68 0.06 20.06 6.58
C GLY A 68 1.01 21.16 6.98
N GLY A 69 2.29 20.86 6.89
CA GLY A 69 3.41 21.56 7.48
C GLY A 69 3.83 20.91 8.79
N TYR A 70 5.11 21.08 9.14
CA TYR A 70 5.70 20.50 10.34
C TYR A 70 4.94 20.86 11.62
N GLY A 71 4.61 19.90 12.44
CA GLY A 71 4.03 20.12 13.75
C GLY A 71 3.13 19.03 14.30
N TRP A 72 2.56 19.32 15.47
CA TRP A 72 1.74 18.42 16.28
C TRP A 72 0.23 18.73 16.24
N ARG A 73 -0.14 19.89 15.70
CA ARG A 73 -1.55 20.29 15.63
C ARG A 73 -2.33 19.34 14.72
N GLN A 74 -3.65 19.40 14.81
CA GLN A 74 -4.53 18.76 13.83
C GLN A 74 -4.16 19.24 12.42
N SER A 75 -4.10 18.29 11.47
CA SER A 75 -3.71 18.55 10.08
C SER A 75 -2.27 19.04 9.87
N ALA A 76 -1.41 19.06 10.89
CA ALA A 76 0.04 19.18 10.76
C ALA A 76 0.68 17.80 10.92
N PHE A 77 1.89 17.61 10.40
CA PHE A 77 2.56 16.30 10.40
C PHE A 77 4.04 16.44 10.79
N ASP A 78 4.64 15.32 11.15
CA ASP A 78 6.08 15.12 11.24
C ASP A 78 6.40 13.77 10.62
N ASN A 79 6.92 13.79 9.38
CA ASN A 79 7.18 12.63 8.57
C ASN A 79 5.90 11.81 8.26
N PRO A 80 4.97 12.33 7.42
CA PRO A 80 3.80 11.57 6.97
C PRO A 80 4.22 10.41 6.06
N ALA A 81 4.48 9.25 6.67
CA ALA A 81 5.16 8.12 6.03
C ALA A 81 4.29 7.41 4.98
N ASP A 82 2.99 7.32 5.22
CA ASP A 82 2.06 6.64 4.32
C ASP A 82 0.68 7.28 4.33
N ILE A 83 -0.03 7.11 3.21
CA ILE A 83 -1.39 7.59 3.02
C ILE A 83 -2.25 6.48 2.38
N TYR A 84 -3.44 6.28 2.91
CA TYR A 84 -4.49 5.42 2.39
C TYR A 84 -5.78 6.21 2.23
N ALA A 85 -6.52 5.98 1.16
CA ALA A 85 -7.81 6.64 0.93
C ALA A 85 -8.85 5.68 0.38
N ASP A 86 -10.03 5.65 1.01
CA ASP A 86 -11.24 5.04 0.42
C ASP A 86 -12.11 6.13 -0.25
N ALA A 87 -13.37 5.80 -0.56
CA ALA A 87 -14.29 6.74 -1.20
C ALA A 87 -14.63 7.98 -0.33
N LEU A 88 -14.52 7.88 1.00
CA LEU A 88 -15.02 8.88 1.96
C LEU A 88 -13.95 9.37 2.94
N LYS A 89 -12.92 8.57 3.20
CA LYS A 89 -11.97 8.77 4.30
C LYS A 89 -10.54 8.66 3.82
N VAL A 90 -9.66 9.40 4.48
CA VAL A 90 -8.21 9.39 4.26
C VAL A 90 -7.53 9.16 5.59
N TYR A 91 -6.55 8.27 5.61
CA TYR A 91 -5.73 7.94 6.78
C TYR A 91 -4.28 8.28 6.48
N VAL A 92 -3.64 9.01 7.37
CA VAL A 92 -2.23 9.40 7.27
C VAL A 92 -1.47 8.82 8.45
N ALA A 93 -0.42 8.05 8.16
CA ALA A 93 0.54 7.60 9.16
C ALA A 93 1.53 8.71 9.47
N ASP A 94 1.26 9.46 10.54
CA ASP A 94 2.06 10.58 11.02
C ASP A 94 3.15 10.05 11.97
N LYS A 95 4.23 9.55 11.34
CA LYS A 95 5.19 8.63 11.92
C LYS A 95 5.85 9.17 13.19
N ASN A 96 6.49 10.34 13.11
CA ASN A 96 7.25 10.87 14.24
C ASN A 96 6.34 11.44 15.33
N ASN A 97 5.09 11.74 14.99
CA ASN A 97 4.04 12.09 15.92
C ASN A 97 3.34 10.87 16.56
N HIS A 98 3.75 9.65 16.23
CA HIS A 98 3.23 8.39 16.78
C HIS A 98 1.70 8.26 16.71
N ARG A 99 1.09 8.75 15.63
CA ARG A 99 -0.37 8.77 15.48
C ARG A 99 -0.81 8.44 14.05
N ILE A 100 -2.07 8.05 13.93
CA ILE A 100 -2.79 8.05 12.66
C ILE A 100 -3.79 9.19 12.70
N GLN A 101 -3.76 10.07 11.71
CA GLN A 101 -4.81 11.09 11.53
C GLN A 101 -5.81 10.61 10.47
N ARG A 102 -7.11 10.75 10.76
CA ARG A 102 -8.20 10.47 9.82
C ARG A 102 -8.87 11.75 9.39
N PHE A 103 -9.12 11.84 8.10
CA PHE A 103 -9.79 12.94 7.43
C PHE A 103 -10.98 12.43 6.62
N ASP A 104 -11.87 13.32 6.21
CA ASP A 104 -12.77 13.08 5.10
C ASP A 104 -12.02 13.18 3.74
N LYS A 105 -12.71 12.88 2.64
CA LYS A 105 -12.12 12.96 1.29
C LYS A 105 -11.64 14.36 0.89
N ASN A 106 -12.11 15.42 1.56
CA ASN A 106 -11.74 16.81 1.34
C ASN A 106 -10.66 17.29 2.32
N LEU A 107 -10.01 16.34 3.03
CA LEU A 107 -8.98 16.59 4.04
C LEU A 107 -9.46 17.42 5.24
N ASN A 108 -10.76 17.43 5.55
CA ASN A 108 -11.24 17.93 6.83
C ASN A 108 -10.95 16.90 7.93
N PHE A 109 -10.28 17.35 9.00
CA PHE A 109 -9.91 16.48 10.11
C PHE A 109 -11.15 15.89 10.80
N ASN A 110 -11.13 14.58 11.04
CA ASN A 110 -12.18 13.88 11.77
C ASN A 110 -11.75 13.49 13.18
N PHE A 111 -10.71 12.66 13.29
CA PHE A 111 -10.12 12.24 14.56
C PHE A 111 -8.71 11.68 14.35
N GLN A 112 -8.04 11.36 15.47
CA GLN A 112 -6.75 10.68 15.45
C GLN A 112 -6.76 9.47 16.38
N ILE A 113 -5.93 8.48 16.06
CA ILE A 113 -5.57 7.37 16.96
C ILE A 113 -4.15 7.63 17.46
N LEU A 114 -4.00 7.77 18.77
CA LEU A 114 -2.75 8.03 19.47
C LEU A 114 -2.77 7.25 20.78
N THR A 115 -2.13 6.08 20.81
CA THR A 115 -2.18 5.16 21.95
C THR A 115 -0.83 4.92 22.63
N ARG A 116 0.23 5.65 22.21
CA ARG A 116 1.59 5.47 22.73
C ARG A 116 1.65 5.47 24.26
N ASN A 117 0.87 6.31 24.91
CA ASN A 117 0.83 6.48 26.37
C ASN A 117 -0.40 5.83 27.01
N SER A 118 -1.13 4.96 26.32
CA SER A 118 -2.27 4.25 26.89
C SER A 118 -1.84 3.37 28.06
N GLU A 119 -2.75 3.19 29.04
CA GLU A 119 -2.59 2.22 30.13
C GLU A 119 -2.67 0.78 29.61
N VAL A 120 -3.38 0.54 28.51
CA VAL A 120 -3.51 -0.76 27.85
C VAL A 120 -2.31 -0.99 26.94
N GLU A 121 -1.36 -1.78 27.40
CA GLU A 121 -0.09 -2.01 26.68
C GLU A 121 -0.29 -2.63 25.29
N GLN A 122 -1.29 -3.49 25.13
CA GLN A 122 -1.57 -4.17 23.87
C GLN A 122 -1.97 -3.24 22.73
N GLU A 123 -2.58 -2.09 23.03
CA GLU A 123 -3.01 -1.12 22.01
C GLU A 123 -1.94 -0.06 21.69
N ARG A 124 -0.87 0.03 22.48
CA ARG A 124 0.21 1.00 22.24
C ARG A 124 0.85 0.74 20.90
N PHE A 125 1.10 1.80 20.14
CA PHE A 125 1.96 1.74 18.96
C PHE A 125 2.87 2.97 18.88
N GLY A 126 3.99 2.82 18.18
CA GLY A 126 4.95 3.88 17.94
C GLY A 126 5.50 3.87 16.52
N TYR A 127 5.83 5.06 16.01
CA TYR A 127 6.38 5.25 14.68
C TYR A 127 5.58 4.51 13.59
N PRO A 128 4.25 4.73 13.47
CA PRO A 128 3.43 4.00 12.50
C PRO A 128 3.95 4.24 11.08
N LEU A 129 4.16 3.15 10.34
CA LEU A 129 4.64 3.21 8.96
C LEU A 129 3.50 3.24 7.95
N SER A 130 2.36 2.65 8.27
CA SER A 130 1.23 2.53 7.35
C SER A 130 -0.06 2.31 8.13
N ALA A 131 -1.19 2.73 7.56
CA ALA A 131 -2.52 2.41 8.07
C ALA A 131 -3.48 2.18 6.90
N VAL A 132 -4.32 1.15 7.01
CA VAL A 132 -5.33 0.81 6.01
C VAL A 132 -6.65 0.49 6.70
N MET A 133 -7.77 0.61 5.99
CA MET A 133 -9.09 0.27 6.49
C MET A 133 -9.73 -0.82 5.63
N SER A 134 -10.29 -1.86 6.29
CA SER A 134 -11.05 -2.90 5.62
C SER A 134 -12.44 -2.42 5.20
N ASN A 135 -13.11 -3.19 4.34
CA ASN A 135 -14.51 -2.93 3.95
C ASN A 135 -15.48 -3.03 5.12
N GLN A 136 -15.07 -3.66 6.23
CA GLN A 136 -15.88 -3.78 7.47
C GLN A 136 -15.66 -2.60 8.42
N GLY A 137 -14.72 -1.70 8.11
CA GLY A 137 -14.41 -0.55 8.93
C GLY A 137 -13.29 -0.77 9.96
N ASP A 138 -12.67 -1.95 9.96
CA ASP A 138 -11.51 -2.19 10.82
C ASP A 138 -10.28 -1.43 10.30
N ILE A 139 -9.56 -0.79 11.20
CA ILE A 139 -8.35 -0.03 10.92
C ILE A 139 -7.15 -0.86 11.34
N PHE A 140 -6.22 -1.11 10.43
CA PHE A 140 -4.98 -1.83 10.68
C PHE A 140 -3.81 -0.85 10.61
N ILE A 141 -3.02 -0.79 11.68
CA ILE A 141 -1.87 0.11 11.82
C ILE A 141 -0.60 -0.72 11.91
N LEU A 142 0.39 -0.40 11.08
CA LEU A 142 1.70 -1.00 11.15
C LEU A 142 2.55 -0.28 12.19
N ASP A 143 2.74 -0.93 13.32
CA ASP A 143 3.55 -0.50 14.44
C ASP A 143 5.01 -0.90 14.22
N SER A 144 5.88 0.06 13.83
CA SER A 144 7.29 -0.26 13.58
C SER A 144 8.10 -0.41 14.87
N GLU A 145 7.65 0.17 15.95
CA GLU A 145 8.35 0.04 17.25
C GLU A 145 8.35 -1.41 17.76
N ASN A 146 7.24 -2.13 17.50
CA ASN A 146 7.08 -3.53 17.94
C ASN A 146 6.99 -4.54 16.77
N SER A 147 7.20 -4.09 15.52
CA SER A 147 7.13 -4.93 14.32
C SER A 147 5.86 -5.77 14.26
N ARG A 148 4.70 -5.15 14.44
CA ARG A 148 3.40 -5.83 14.50
C ARG A 148 2.30 -4.99 13.85
N ILE A 149 1.13 -5.59 13.68
CA ILE A 149 -0.08 -4.91 13.25
C ILE A 149 -0.99 -4.72 14.46
N VAL A 150 -1.49 -3.50 14.67
CA VAL A 150 -2.50 -3.20 15.71
C VAL A 150 -3.81 -2.89 15.01
N LYS A 151 -4.87 -3.57 15.43
CA LYS A 151 -6.21 -3.48 14.86
C LYS A 151 -7.12 -2.68 15.77
N PHE A 152 -7.82 -1.71 15.19
CA PHE A 152 -8.86 -0.89 15.84
C PHE A 152 -10.16 -0.99 15.07
N ASP A 153 -11.28 -0.71 15.73
CA ASP A 153 -12.56 -0.51 15.07
C ASP A 153 -12.64 0.89 14.41
N ILE A 154 -13.73 1.16 13.71
CA ILE A 154 -13.97 2.45 13.03
C ILE A 154 -14.04 3.65 14.00
N PHE A 155 -14.27 3.42 15.29
CA PHE A 155 -14.33 4.44 16.33
C PHE A 155 -12.98 4.67 17.01
N GLY A 156 -11.96 3.83 16.70
CA GLY A 156 -10.63 3.88 17.30
C GLY A 156 -10.52 3.07 18.58
N ASN A 157 -11.45 2.14 18.87
CA ASN A 157 -11.33 1.21 19.98
C ASN A 157 -10.42 0.05 19.57
N PHE A 158 -9.50 -0.34 20.47
CA PHE A 158 -8.62 -1.46 20.27
C PHE A 158 -9.38 -2.79 20.16
N ILE A 159 -8.99 -3.61 19.19
CA ILE A 159 -9.54 -4.96 19.00
C ILE A 159 -8.47 -6.00 19.35
N GLN A 160 -7.33 -5.97 18.69
CA GLN A 160 -6.23 -6.92 18.86
C GLN A 160 -4.94 -6.43 18.22
N ASN A 161 -3.84 -7.14 18.46
CA ASN A 161 -2.63 -7.04 17.64
C ASN A 161 -2.17 -8.43 17.18
N PHE A 162 -1.38 -8.48 16.12
CA PHE A 162 -0.86 -9.72 15.53
C PHE A 162 0.40 -9.48 14.70
N GLY A 163 1.07 -10.56 14.31
CA GLY A 163 2.27 -10.50 13.50
C GLY A 163 3.54 -10.14 14.27
N GLY A 164 3.48 -9.98 15.60
CA GLY A 164 4.63 -9.69 16.44
C GLY A 164 5.62 -10.86 16.53
N TYR A 165 6.68 -10.70 17.33
CA TYR A 165 7.80 -11.65 17.44
C TYR A 165 7.37 -13.07 17.85
N ASP A 166 6.26 -13.23 18.53
CA ASP A 166 5.68 -14.49 19.01
C ASP A 166 4.76 -15.17 17.99
N TYR A 167 4.62 -14.61 16.78
CA TYR A 167 3.71 -15.09 15.74
C TYR A 167 4.30 -16.24 14.89
N GLY A 168 5.37 -16.89 15.36
CA GLY A 168 5.99 -18.04 14.74
C GLY A 168 6.42 -17.75 13.29
N ASN A 169 5.99 -18.59 12.34
CA ASN A 169 6.35 -18.42 10.94
C ASN A 169 5.83 -17.14 10.29
N TYR A 170 4.84 -16.46 10.89
CA TYR A 170 4.24 -15.24 10.38
C TYR A 170 4.68 -13.99 11.16
N ALA A 171 5.69 -14.11 12.02
CA ALA A 171 6.28 -12.96 12.69
C ALA A 171 6.90 -11.99 11.68
N LEU A 172 6.61 -10.70 11.84
CA LEU A 172 7.15 -9.62 11.03
C LEU A 172 8.55 -9.25 11.55
N LEU A 173 9.52 -9.11 10.65
CA LEU A 173 10.92 -8.82 11.00
C LEU A 173 11.36 -7.42 10.55
N LYS A 174 10.96 -7.01 9.34
CA LYS A 174 11.28 -5.72 8.72
C LYS A 174 10.06 -5.18 7.97
N PRO A 175 8.91 -5.05 8.65
CA PRO A 175 7.70 -4.63 7.99
C PRO A 175 7.81 -3.18 7.54
N LEU A 176 7.29 -2.87 6.33
CA LEU A 176 7.41 -1.55 5.76
C LEU A 176 6.06 -0.91 5.41
N GLN A 177 5.11 -1.65 4.86
CA GLN A 177 3.83 -1.10 4.41
C GLN A 177 2.73 -2.16 4.41
N LEU A 178 1.48 -1.69 4.63
CA LEU A 178 0.26 -2.48 4.56
C LEU A 178 -0.53 -2.19 3.29
N ALA A 179 -1.24 -3.21 2.79
CA ALA A 179 -2.34 -3.06 1.86
C ALA A 179 -3.48 -4.01 2.24
N VAL A 180 -4.72 -3.64 1.94
CA VAL A 180 -5.90 -4.45 2.24
C VAL A 180 -6.65 -4.78 0.95
N SER A 181 -7.03 -6.05 0.79
CA SER A 181 -7.81 -6.50 -0.37
C SER A 181 -9.31 -6.32 -0.15
N MET A 182 -10.09 -6.43 -1.24
CA MET A 182 -11.56 -6.44 -1.19
C MET A 182 -12.11 -7.61 -0.34
N GLN A 183 -11.35 -8.68 -0.14
CA GLN A 183 -11.68 -9.81 0.73
C GLN A 183 -11.26 -9.59 2.19
N ASN A 184 -10.80 -8.38 2.56
CA ASN A 184 -10.27 -7.99 3.86
C ASN A 184 -9.02 -8.79 4.29
N ASN A 185 -8.26 -9.34 3.35
CA ASN A 185 -6.93 -9.87 3.65
C ASN A 185 -5.91 -8.74 3.72
N ILE A 186 -5.02 -8.82 4.70
CA ILE A 186 -3.99 -7.84 4.98
C ILE A 186 -2.67 -8.33 4.39
N TYR A 187 -2.11 -7.56 3.49
CA TYR A 187 -0.82 -7.82 2.83
C TYR A 187 0.23 -6.91 3.44
N VAL A 188 1.34 -7.46 3.88
CA VAL A 188 2.44 -6.73 4.54
C VAL A 188 3.72 -7.00 3.80
N ILE A 189 4.43 -5.95 3.39
CA ILE A 189 5.81 -6.10 2.93
C ILE A 189 6.70 -6.31 4.15
N ASP A 190 7.51 -7.37 4.13
CA ASP A 190 8.50 -7.70 5.13
C ASP A 190 9.83 -8.11 4.47
N GLY A 191 10.70 -7.15 4.20
CA GLY A 191 11.92 -7.33 3.41
C GLY A 191 11.60 -7.73 1.96
N ASN A 192 12.02 -8.93 1.54
CA ASN A 192 11.71 -9.50 0.22
C ASN A 192 10.47 -10.39 0.20
N GLN A 193 9.64 -10.35 1.25
CA GLN A 193 8.44 -11.16 1.38
C GLN A 193 7.19 -10.28 1.45
N ILE A 194 6.07 -10.85 1.02
CA ILE A 194 4.74 -10.35 1.33
C ILE A 194 4.10 -11.39 2.24
N ILE A 195 3.81 -11.00 3.48
CA ILE A 195 3.09 -11.83 4.44
C ILE A 195 1.62 -11.47 4.37
N VAL A 196 0.76 -12.47 4.26
CA VAL A 196 -0.69 -12.28 4.14
C VAL A 196 -1.39 -12.84 5.36
N PHE A 197 -2.20 -11.99 5.98
CA PHE A 197 -3.08 -12.35 7.10
C PHE A 197 -4.55 -12.21 6.68
N ASP A 198 -5.41 -12.97 7.33
CA ASP A 198 -6.85 -12.69 7.27
C ASP A 198 -7.24 -11.49 8.18
N GLN A 199 -8.49 -11.10 8.15
CA GLN A 199 -9.02 -10.00 8.97
C GLN A 199 -8.98 -10.29 10.49
N TYR A 200 -8.76 -11.53 10.89
CA TYR A 200 -8.66 -11.97 12.27
C TYR A 200 -7.20 -12.09 12.75
N GLY A 201 -6.24 -11.79 11.85
CA GLY A 201 -4.81 -11.87 12.15
C GLY A 201 -4.19 -13.25 11.96
N ASN A 202 -4.92 -14.24 11.42
CA ASN A 202 -4.31 -15.52 11.10
C ASN A 202 -3.43 -15.41 9.87
N GLY A 203 -2.20 -15.94 9.94
CA GLY A 203 -1.30 -16.00 8.79
C GLY A 203 -1.82 -16.98 7.74
N ILE A 204 -2.00 -16.50 6.49
CA ILE A 204 -2.53 -17.29 5.37
C ILE A 204 -1.42 -17.86 4.52
N LYS A 205 -0.51 -16.99 4.07
CA LYS A 205 0.60 -17.38 3.18
C LYS A 205 1.73 -16.35 3.19
N LYS A 206 2.88 -16.77 2.66
CA LYS A 206 4.02 -15.92 2.33
C LYS A 206 4.30 -15.99 0.84
N ILE A 207 4.63 -14.87 0.25
CA ILE A 207 5.03 -14.73 -1.15
C ILE A 207 6.43 -14.16 -1.12
N THR A 208 7.42 -14.91 -1.58
CA THR A 208 8.81 -14.47 -1.57
C THR A 208 9.20 -13.95 -2.95
N GLY A 209 9.71 -12.72 -2.98
CA GLY A 209 10.31 -12.12 -4.16
C GLY A 209 11.82 -12.35 -4.24
N LYS A 210 12.40 -11.94 -5.37
CA LYS A 210 13.85 -11.97 -5.58
C LYS A 210 14.54 -10.74 -4.95
N ASP A 211 13.84 -9.61 -4.94
CA ASP A 211 14.34 -8.31 -4.51
C ASP A 211 13.63 -7.86 -3.23
N GLU A 212 14.24 -6.97 -2.46
CA GLU A 212 13.55 -6.29 -1.36
C GLU A 212 12.45 -5.38 -1.90
N PHE A 213 11.27 -5.48 -1.32
CA PHE A 213 10.13 -4.65 -1.67
C PHE A 213 10.14 -3.34 -0.88
N ILE A 214 9.76 -2.25 -1.52
CA ILE A 214 9.72 -0.91 -0.93
C ILE A 214 8.31 -0.33 -0.84
N SER A 215 7.37 -0.80 -1.68
CA SER A 215 5.98 -0.34 -1.63
C SER A 215 5.02 -1.44 -2.06
N ILE A 216 3.82 -1.43 -1.47
CA ILE A 216 2.70 -2.31 -1.83
C ILE A 216 1.41 -1.49 -1.88
N ARG A 217 0.64 -1.67 -2.95
CA ARG A 217 -0.67 -1.03 -3.13
C ARG A 217 -1.69 -2.04 -3.61
N ILE A 218 -2.91 -1.92 -3.11
CA ILE A 218 -4.06 -2.64 -3.64
C ILE A 218 -5.14 -1.62 -3.96
N ILE A 219 -5.51 -1.53 -5.24
CA ILE A 219 -6.65 -0.74 -5.71
C ILE A 219 -7.60 -1.70 -6.40
N PHE A 220 -8.82 -1.81 -5.88
CA PHE A 220 -9.78 -2.84 -6.28
C PHE A 220 -9.15 -4.23 -6.17
N ASP A 221 -8.93 -4.91 -7.28
CA ASP A 221 -8.35 -6.25 -7.36
C ASP A 221 -6.90 -6.29 -7.83
N TRP A 222 -6.29 -5.12 -8.07
CA TRP A 222 -4.92 -5.02 -8.52
C TRP A 222 -3.96 -4.82 -7.36
N LEU A 223 -3.16 -5.84 -7.10
CA LEU A 223 -1.97 -5.75 -6.25
C LEU A 223 -0.81 -5.24 -7.09
N THR A 224 -0.16 -4.19 -6.63
CA THR A 224 1.09 -3.67 -7.20
C THR A 224 2.16 -3.65 -6.12
N VAL A 225 3.32 -4.17 -6.43
CA VAL A 225 4.48 -4.22 -5.53
C VAL A 225 5.68 -3.60 -6.24
N THR A 226 6.36 -2.70 -5.55
CA THR A 226 7.53 -2.00 -6.07
C THR A 226 8.76 -2.47 -5.31
N SER A 227 9.84 -2.80 -6.02
CA SER A 227 11.20 -2.91 -5.52
C SER A 227 12.03 -1.71 -6.00
N LYS A 228 13.31 -1.64 -5.66
CA LYS A 228 14.17 -0.54 -6.15
C LYS A 228 14.30 -0.50 -7.68
N GLU A 229 14.22 -1.65 -8.33
CA GLU A 229 14.49 -1.77 -9.78
C GLU A 229 13.29 -2.26 -10.58
N LYS A 230 12.30 -2.87 -9.92
CA LYS A 230 11.22 -3.59 -10.59
C LYS A 230 9.87 -3.29 -9.98
N ILE A 231 8.86 -3.44 -10.81
CA ILE A 231 7.46 -3.35 -10.43
C ILE A 231 6.81 -4.69 -10.76
N TYR A 232 6.01 -5.18 -9.83
CA TYR A 232 5.26 -6.43 -9.98
C TYR A 232 3.78 -6.16 -9.80
N VAL A 233 2.96 -6.87 -10.56
CA VAL A 233 1.50 -6.77 -10.47
C VAL A 233 0.86 -8.15 -10.42
N ALA A 234 -0.25 -8.24 -9.70
CA ALA A 234 -1.11 -9.42 -9.66
C ALA A 234 -2.57 -9.01 -9.63
N ASN A 235 -3.41 -9.78 -10.31
CA ASN A 235 -4.86 -9.66 -10.17
C ASN A 235 -5.33 -10.61 -9.07
N LEU A 236 -5.88 -10.10 -7.99
CA LEU A 236 -6.32 -10.88 -6.83
C LEU A 236 -7.61 -11.69 -7.08
N ARG A 237 -8.32 -11.45 -8.19
CA ARG A 237 -9.44 -12.30 -8.63
C ARG A 237 -9.00 -13.48 -9.47
N SER A 238 -7.75 -13.49 -9.95
CA SER A 238 -7.26 -14.62 -10.71
C SER A 238 -7.23 -15.89 -9.83
N PRO A 239 -7.73 -17.03 -10.30
CA PRO A 239 -7.63 -18.27 -9.55
C PRO A 239 -6.17 -18.70 -9.34
N GLU A 240 -5.28 -18.29 -10.24
CA GLU A 240 -3.83 -18.45 -10.10
C GLU A 240 -3.23 -17.12 -9.69
N PHE A 241 -2.75 -17.06 -8.44
CA PHE A 241 -2.01 -15.89 -7.97
C PHE A 241 -0.59 -15.92 -8.53
N ASN A 242 -0.30 -15.02 -9.45
CA ASN A 242 1.04 -14.84 -10.02
C ASN A 242 1.45 -13.37 -9.90
N LEU A 243 2.59 -13.14 -9.26
CA LEU A 243 3.21 -11.82 -9.21
C LEU A 243 4.06 -11.64 -10.48
N ASN A 244 3.50 -10.93 -11.45
CA ASN A 244 4.11 -10.76 -12.78
C ASN A 244 4.94 -9.45 -12.81
N GLU A 245 6.15 -9.56 -13.34
CA GLU A 245 7.00 -8.38 -13.58
C GLU A 245 6.39 -7.49 -14.67
N VAL A 246 6.41 -6.18 -14.44
CA VAL A 246 6.01 -5.16 -15.41
C VAL A 246 7.21 -4.79 -16.26
N VAL A 247 7.02 -4.75 -17.58
CA VAL A 247 8.01 -4.20 -18.51
C VAL A 247 7.59 -2.80 -18.90
N LEU A 248 8.46 -1.83 -18.67
CA LEU A 248 8.27 -0.44 -19.04
C LEU A 248 9.07 -0.17 -20.32
N ASP A 249 8.35 0.00 -21.43
CA ASP A 249 8.96 0.40 -22.70
C ASP A 249 9.18 1.95 -22.70
N ASP A 250 10.31 2.40 -23.24
CA ASP A 250 10.71 3.82 -23.34
C ASP A 250 10.78 4.57 -21.99
N PHE A 251 11.05 3.83 -20.90
CA PHE A 251 11.15 4.39 -19.56
C PHE A 251 12.58 4.84 -19.26
N ASP A 252 12.73 6.12 -18.87
CA ASP A 252 14.01 6.69 -18.49
C ASP A 252 14.43 6.20 -17.10
N SER A 253 15.53 5.45 -17.03
CA SER A 253 16.08 4.87 -15.79
C SER A 253 16.53 5.90 -14.74
N LYS A 254 16.50 7.19 -15.05
CA LYS A 254 16.81 8.27 -14.08
C LYS A 254 15.75 8.41 -12.97
N TYR A 255 14.53 7.89 -13.19
CA TYR A 255 13.46 7.98 -12.21
C TYR A 255 13.62 6.94 -11.10
N GLU A 256 13.83 7.41 -9.89
CA GLU A 256 13.73 6.57 -8.68
C GLU A 256 12.25 6.42 -8.30
N ILE A 257 11.67 5.26 -8.60
CA ILE A 257 10.27 4.97 -8.28
C ILE A 257 10.16 4.53 -6.83
N VAL A 258 9.33 5.25 -6.07
CA VAL A 258 9.11 4.98 -4.64
C VAL A 258 7.83 4.19 -4.39
N SER A 259 6.85 4.28 -5.29
CA SER A 259 5.59 3.52 -5.21
C SER A 259 4.92 3.41 -6.57
N ALA A 260 4.10 2.39 -6.77
CA ALA A 260 3.33 2.20 -7.98
C ALA A 260 1.92 1.66 -7.66
N LEU A 261 0.94 1.97 -8.51
CA LEU A 261 -0.40 1.41 -8.45
C LEU A 261 -1.08 1.38 -9.82
N ILE A 262 -2.06 0.48 -9.99
CA ILE A 262 -2.91 0.44 -11.17
C ILE A 262 -4.27 1.06 -10.85
N PHE A 263 -4.68 2.03 -11.67
CA PHE A 263 -6.00 2.64 -11.60
C PHE A 263 -6.55 2.88 -13.02
N ASN A 264 -7.79 2.46 -13.29
CA ASN A 264 -8.43 2.59 -14.61
C ASN A 264 -7.55 2.10 -15.77
N ASN A 265 -6.94 0.90 -15.63
CA ASN A 265 -6.05 0.27 -16.60
C ASN A 265 -4.75 1.04 -16.92
N LYS A 266 -4.45 2.09 -16.18
CA LYS A 266 -3.18 2.82 -16.25
C LYS A 266 -2.32 2.48 -15.04
N LEU A 267 -1.01 2.44 -15.25
CA LEU A 267 -0.03 2.30 -14.20
C LEU A 267 0.48 3.69 -13.82
N TYR A 268 0.34 4.05 -12.55
CA TYR A 268 0.83 5.29 -11.97
C TYR A 268 2.08 4.97 -11.16
N LEU A 269 3.16 5.68 -11.43
CA LEU A 269 4.47 5.50 -10.81
C LEU A 269 4.84 6.78 -10.06
N LEU A 270 4.90 6.72 -8.74
CA LEU A 270 5.37 7.85 -7.94
C LEU A 270 6.90 7.87 -7.92
N SER A 271 7.48 8.96 -8.38
CA SER A 271 8.85 9.36 -8.05
C SER A 271 8.83 10.37 -6.90
N LYS A 272 10.00 10.73 -6.39
CA LYS A 272 10.10 11.78 -5.36
C LYS A 272 9.58 13.15 -5.82
N LYS A 273 9.51 13.39 -7.14
CA LYS A 273 9.22 14.71 -7.71
C LYS A 273 7.90 14.80 -8.47
N GLU A 274 7.43 13.71 -9.02
CA GLU A 274 6.29 13.69 -9.93
C GLU A 274 5.68 12.28 -10.03
N ILE A 275 4.48 12.17 -10.55
CA ILE A 275 3.84 10.91 -10.91
C ILE A 275 3.93 10.71 -12.41
N LEU A 276 4.46 9.58 -12.83
CA LEU A 276 4.52 9.14 -14.22
C LEU A 276 3.32 8.24 -14.50
N ILE A 277 2.65 8.48 -15.62
CA ILE A 277 1.49 7.70 -16.05
C ILE A 277 1.89 6.86 -17.25
N CYS A 278 1.64 5.55 -17.15
CA CYS A 278 1.91 4.61 -18.22
C CYS A 278 0.62 3.87 -18.61
N THR A 279 0.43 3.67 -19.91
CA THR A 279 -0.70 2.93 -20.47
C THR A 279 -0.27 1.55 -20.92
N ARG A 280 -1.18 0.60 -20.81
CA ARG A 280 -0.95 -0.79 -21.22
C ARG A 280 -1.06 -0.91 -22.75
N HIS A 281 -0.13 -1.70 -23.35
CA HIS A 281 -0.23 -2.12 -24.76
C HIS A 281 -1.41 -3.07 -24.98
#